data_72236e320c9b861ebffd259c5cc28896
#
_entry.id   72236e320c9b861ebffd259c5cc28896
#
_cell.length_a   1.000
_cell.length_b   1.000
_cell.length_c   1.000
_cell.angle_alpha   90.00
_cell.angle_beta   90.00
_cell.angle_gamma   90.00
#
_symmetry.space_group_name_H-M   'P 1'
#
loop_
_entity.id
_entity.type
_entity.pdbx_description
1 polymer ?
#
loop_
_entity_poly.entity_id
_entity_poly.type
_entity_poly.pdbx_seq_one_letter_code
_entity_poly.pdbx_strand_id
1 'polypeptide(L)'
;MDKQLSRLEQQLQFIVEIDKVKKITRQTYLADLSRKENDAEHSWHMALMAFILKEYANEEVDVLRVIEMLLIHDLVEIDAGDTYLYDEEARKEAAIREEKAAQRIFQMLPKEQEKYVYDLWREFEDRETPESKFANTLDRVQPILLNDAGDGLAWREHEVNIDQVMTMNHRTKDGSNVLWNHLLEIFEKHMNQGNIKRS
;
A
#
# COMPACT_ATOMS: atom_id res chain seq x y z
N MET A 1 -28.46 -18.17 -23.46
CA MET A 1 -28.06 -16.77 -23.74
C MET A 1 -27.76 -16.13 -22.41
N ASP A 2 -26.51 -15.90 -22.08
CA ASP A 2 -26.14 -15.19 -20.86
C ASP A 2 -26.70 -13.77 -20.95
N LYS A 3 -27.48 -13.38 -19.96
CA LYS A 3 -28.05 -12.03 -19.88
C LYS A 3 -26.88 -11.07 -19.69
N GLN A 4 -26.66 -10.18 -20.65
CA GLN A 4 -25.68 -9.11 -20.49
C GLN A 4 -26.08 -8.25 -19.29
N LEU A 5 -25.16 -8.09 -18.31
CA LEU A 5 -25.40 -7.28 -17.12
C LEU A 5 -25.60 -5.80 -17.50
N SER A 6 -26.52 -5.15 -16.85
CA SER A 6 -26.65 -3.69 -16.93
C SER A 6 -25.45 -3.01 -16.28
N ARG A 7 -25.20 -1.75 -16.60
CA ARG A 7 -24.15 -0.93 -15.99
C ARG A 7 -24.19 -0.97 -14.45
N LEU A 8 -25.38 -0.79 -13.89
CA LEU A 8 -25.56 -0.82 -12.44
C LEU A 8 -25.23 -2.21 -11.85
N GLU A 9 -25.69 -3.30 -12.51
CA GLU A 9 -25.40 -4.66 -12.06
C GLU A 9 -23.89 -4.93 -12.04
N GLN A 10 -23.15 -4.47 -13.05
CA GLN A 10 -21.68 -4.58 -13.09
C GLN A 10 -21.02 -3.85 -11.91
N GLN A 11 -21.40 -2.60 -11.67
CA GLN A 11 -20.87 -1.79 -10.57
C GLN A 11 -21.17 -2.42 -9.19
N LEU A 12 -22.40 -2.90 -8.98
CA LEU A 12 -22.78 -3.54 -7.71
C LEU A 12 -22.04 -4.86 -7.50
N GLN A 13 -21.82 -5.66 -8.56
CA GLN A 13 -21.01 -6.88 -8.46
C GLN A 13 -19.56 -6.55 -8.11
N PHE A 14 -18.96 -5.54 -8.70
CA PHE A 14 -17.62 -5.07 -8.35
C PHE A 14 -17.55 -4.64 -6.87
N ILE A 15 -18.54 -3.85 -6.38
CA ILE A 15 -18.58 -3.41 -4.98
C ILE A 15 -18.65 -4.62 -4.01
N VAL A 16 -19.39 -5.66 -4.37
CA VAL A 16 -19.43 -6.91 -3.55
C VAL A 16 -18.11 -7.67 -3.64
N GLU A 17 -17.48 -7.72 -4.83
CA GLU A 17 -16.20 -8.40 -5.02
C GLU A 17 -15.08 -7.81 -4.17
N ILE A 18 -14.98 -6.48 -4.16
CA ILE A 18 -13.91 -5.79 -3.41
C ILE A 18 -14.09 -5.91 -1.88
N ASP A 19 -15.24 -6.34 -1.37
CA ASP A 19 -15.41 -6.66 0.06
C ASP A 19 -14.43 -7.73 0.54
N LYS A 20 -13.93 -8.58 -0.38
CA LYS A 20 -12.95 -9.63 -0.08
C LYS A 20 -11.61 -9.10 0.43
N VAL A 21 -11.24 -7.86 0.08
CA VAL A 21 -9.99 -7.23 0.54
C VAL A 21 -9.91 -7.18 2.07
N LYS A 22 -11.05 -7.13 2.76
CA LYS A 22 -11.13 -7.17 4.23
C LYS A 22 -10.61 -8.48 4.85
N LYS A 23 -10.43 -9.53 4.05
CA LYS A 23 -9.93 -10.84 4.50
C LYS A 23 -8.43 -10.99 4.30
N ILE A 24 -7.79 -10.06 3.61
CA ILE A 24 -6.35 -10.06 3.40
C ILE A 24 -5.71 -9.46 4.65
N THR A 25 -4.89 -10.25 5.33
CA THR A 25 -4.23 -9.84 6.59
C THR A 25 -2.78 -9.52 6.32
N ARG A 26 -2.36 -8.32 6.64
CA ARG A 26 -0.98 -7.82 6.49
C ARG A 26 -0.07 -8.33 7.61
N GLN A 27 1.23 -8.13 7.46
CA GLN A 27 2.19 -8.45 8.54
C GLN A 27 2.26 -7.34 9.61
N THR A 28 1.72 -6.16 9.34
CA THR A 28 1.70 -5.00 10.24
C THR A 28 0.63 -5.15 11.31
N TYR A 29 1.00 -4.91 12.57
CA TYR A 29 0.07 -4.87 13.70
C TYR A 29 -0.64 -3.52 13.79
N LEU A 30 -1.84 -3.50 14.38
CA LEU A 30 -2.45 -2.26 14.85
C LEU A 30 -1.55 -1.61 15.91
N ALA A 31 -1.68 -0.31 16.12
CA ALA A 31 -0.84 0.44 17.08
C ALA A 31 -0.93 -0.08 18.53
N ASP A 32 -2.06 -0.70 18.89
CA ASP A 32 -2.27 -1.30 20.22
C ASP A 32 -1.82 -2.78 20.31
N LEU A 33 -1.26 -3.31 19.24
CA LEU A 33 -0.80 -4.70 19.11
C LEU A 33 -1.88 -5.78 19.27
N SER A 34 -3.15 -5.41 19.28
CA SER A 34 -4.26 -6.35 19.51
C SER A 34 -4.42 -7.41 18.42
N ARG A 35 -4.10 -7.05 17.19
CA ARG A 35 -4.09 -7.92 16.00
C ARG A 35 -3.33 -7.29 14.85
N LYS A 36 -3.11 -8.06 13.81
CA LYS A 36 -2.66 -7.53 12.52
C LYS A 36 -3.80 -6.77 11.82
N GLU A 37 -3.47 -5.73 11.03
CA GLU A 37 -4.43 -5.01 10.19
C GLU A 37 -4.78 -5.80 8.93
N ASN A 38 -5.88 -5.42 8.26
CA ASN A 38 -6.20 -5.89 6.92
C ASN A 38 -6.04 -4.76 5.89
N ASP A 39 -6.02 -5.10 4.59
CA ASP A 39 -5.77 -4.13 3.52
C ASP A 39 -6.84 -3.02 3.44
N ALA A 40 -8.09 -3.31 3.79
CA ALA A 40 -9.13 -2.26 3.81
C ALA A 40 -8.84 -1.21 4.90
N GLU A 41 -8.35 -1.63 6.07
CA GLU A 41 -7.97 -0.73 7.17
C GLU A 41 -6.72 0.07 6.79
N HIS A 42 -5.74 -0.57 6.17
CA HIS A 42 -4.54 0.05 5.63
C HIS A 42 -4.88 1.14 4.60
N SER A 43 -5.63 0.81 3.56
CA SER A 43 -6.05 1.74 2.50
C SER A 43 -6.84 2.93 3.06
N TRP A 44 -7.79 2.68 3.98
CA TRP A 44 -8.54 3.75 4.65
C TRP A 44 -7.63 4.67 5.46
N HIS A 45 -6.67 4.10 6.21
CA HIS A 45 -5.74 4.87 7.03
C HIS A 45 -4.87 5.77 6.17
N MET A 46 -4.32 5.23 5.08
CA MET A 46 -3.51 6.00 4.14
C MET A 46 -4.30 7.10 3.41
N ALA A 47 -5.56 6.86 3.06
CA ALA A 47 -6.42 7.88 2.46
C ALA A 47 -6.58 9.10 3.41
N LEU A 48 -6.71 8.86 4.73
CA LEU A 48 -6.70 9.93 5.73
C LEU A 48 -5.31 10.59 5.86
N MET A 49 -4.23 9.81 5.81
CA MET A 49 -2.87 10.36 5.81
C MET A 49 -2.65 11.29 4.61
N ALA A 50 -3.09 10.91 3.40
CA ALA A 50 -2.97 11.76 2.23
C ALA A 50 -3.66 13.11 2.42
N PHE A 51 -4.87 13.10 2.98
CA PHE A 51 -5.62 14.33 3.28
C PHE A 51 -4.91 15.23 4.28
N ILE A 52 -4.30 14.64 5.34
CA ILE A 52 -3.67 15.39 6.44
C ILE A 52 -2.24 15.80 6.07
N LEU A 53 -1.46 14.93 5.41
CA LEU A 53 -0.02 15.10 5.19
C LEU A 53 0.35 15.68 3.82
N LYS A 54 -0.63 16.09 3.00
CA LYS A 54 -0.39 16.64 1.65
C LYS A 54 0.63 17.78 1.61
N GLU A 55 0.71 18.57 2.67
CA GLU A 55 1.65 19.69 2.78
C GLU A 55 3.12 19.26 2.81
N TYR A 56 3.39 17.99 3.06
CA TYR A 56 4.74 17.41 3.09
C TYR A 56 5.12 16.71 1.78
N ALA A 57 4.26 16.71 0.76
CA ALA A 57 4.64 16.23 -0.56
C ALA A 57 5.75 17.11 -1.15
N ASN A 58 6.70 16.50 -1.88
CA ASN A 58 7.79 17.25 -2.51
C ASN A 58 7.32 18.21 -3.60
N GLU A 59 6.23 17.89 -4.25
CA GLU A 59 5.60 18.65 -5.34
C GLU A 59 4.12 18.85 -5.04
N GLU A 60 3.46 19.80 -5.68
CA GLU A 60 2.00 19.95 -5.60
C GLU A 60 1.32 18.71 -6.19
N VAL A 61 0.35 18.14 -5.45
CA VAL A 61 -0.36 16.91 -5.82
C VAL A 61 -1.89 17.11 -5.82
N ASP A 62 -2.57 16.46 -6.75
CA ASP A 62 -4.01 16.26 -6.66
C ASP A 62 -4.32 15.22 -5.56
N VAL A 63 -4.72 15.71 -4.40
CA VAL A 63 -5.00 14.87 -3.21
C VAL A 63 -6.12 13.87 -3.47
N LEU A 64 -7.13 14.24 -4.29
CA LEU A 64 -8.20 13.30 -4.62
C LEU A 64 -7.64 12.11 -5.41
N ARG A 65 -6.79 12.38 -6.39
CA ARG A 65 -6.12 11.34 -7.17
C ARG A 65 -5.23 10.44 -6.32
N VAL A 66 -4.47 11.02 -5.37
CA VAL A 66 -3.68 10.24 -4.37
C VAL A 66 -4.60 9.32 -3.56
N ILE A 67 -5.72 9.83 -3.04
CA ILE A 67 -6.68 9.04 -2.26
C ILE A 67 -7.28 7.91 -3.11
N GLU A 68 -7.66 8.19 -4.35
CA GLU A 68 -8.18 7.16 -5.27
C GLU A 68 -7.15 6.05 -5.49
N MET A 69 -5.86 6.38 -5.73
CA MET A 69 -4.78 5.39 -5.83
C MET A 69 -4.68 4.53 -4.58
N LEU A 70 -4.63 5.15 -3.40
CA LEU A 70 -4.50 4.46 -2.11
C LEU A 70 -5.70 3.56 -1.77
N LEU A 71 -6.89 3.87 -2.27
CA LEU A 71 -8.07 3.03 -2.05
C LEU A 71 -8.11 1.80 -2.95
N ILE A 72 -7.38 1.81 -4.08
CA ILE A 72 -7.48 0.73 -5.07
C ILE A 72 -6.21 -0.11 -5.20
N HIS A 73 -5.04 0.37 -4.73
CA HIS A 73 -3.74 -0.24 -5.04
C HIS A 73 -3.66 -1.71 -4.60
N ASP A 74 -4.17 -2.06 -3.43
CA ASP A 74 -4.15 -3.42 -2.86
C ASP A 74 -5.38 -4.27 -3.25
N LEU A 75 -6.33 -3.78 -4.07
CA LEU A 75 -7.47 -4.61 -4.52
C LEU A 75 -7.02 -5.83 -5.30
N VAL A 76 -5.87 -5.77 -5.95
CA VAL A 76 -5.27 -6.89 -6.69
C VAL A 76 -4.87 -8.05 -5.77
N GLU A 77 -4.63 -7.79 -4.51
CA GLU A 77 -4.27 -8.80 -3.51
C GLU A 77 -5.41 -9.77 -3.19
N ILE A 78 -6.66 -9.45 -3.56
CA ILE A 78 -7.79 -10.39 -3.48
C ILE A 78 -7.46 -11.72 -4.17
N ASP A 79 -6.73 -11.68 -5.28
CA ASP A 79 -6.31 -12.87 -6.05
C ASP A 79 -4.81 -13.16 -5.90
N ALA A 80 -3.98 -12.10 -5.81
CA ALA A 80 -2.53 -12.24 -5.75
C ALA A 80 -2.03 -12.63 -4.34
N GLY A 81 -2.76 -12.22 -3.30
CA GLY A 81 -2.35 -12.33 -1.90
C GLY A 81 -1.33 -11.26 -1.49
N ASP A 82 -1.33 -10.87 -0.21
CA ASP A 82 -0.32 -9.97 0.36
C ASP A 82 1.06 -10.61 0.26
N THR A 83 2.03 -9.88 -0.28
CA THR A 83 3.42 -10.31 -0.38
C THR A 83 4.27 -9.49 0.57
N TYR A 84 4.85 -10.17 1.57
CA TYR A 84 5.67 -9.50 2.58
C TYR A 84 6.83 -8.73 1.94
N LEU A 85 6.95 -7.45 2.28
CA LEU A 85 7.87 -6.50 1.66
C LEU A 85 9.33 -6.99 1.63
N TYR A 86 9.78 -7.70 2.66
CA TYR A 86 11.15 -8.17 2.80
C TYR A 86 11.39 -9.57 2.19
N ASP A 87 10.40 -10.18 1.52
CA ASP A 87 10.54 -11.44 0.79
C ASP A 87 10.83 -11.18 -0.70
N GLU A 88 12.10 -11.14 -1.06
CA GLU A 88 12.56 -10.82 -2.42
C GLU A 88 12.14 -11.86 -3.46
N GLU A 89 12.10 -13.14 -3.12
CA GLU A 89 11.73 -14.22 -4.05
C GLU A 89 10.22 -14.16 -4.37
N ALA A 90 9.38 -14.03 -3.35
CA ALA A 90 7.93 -13.90 -3.52
C ALA A 90 7.56 -12.67 -4.36
N ARG A 91 8.29 -11.56 -4.21
CA ARG A 91 8.06 -10.32 -4.96
C ARG A 91 8.34 -10.42 -6.46
N LYS A 92 9.28 -11.27 -6.90
CA LYS A 92 9.58 -11.45 -8.33
C LYS A 92 8.38 -12.01 -9.10
N GLU A 93 7.59 -12.87 -8.47
CA GLU A 93 6.40 -13.47 -9.07
C GLU A 93 5.13 -12.65 -8.81
N ALA A 94 5.14 -11.77 -7.80
CA ALA A 94 4.00 -10.97 -7.39
C ALA A 94 3.47 -10.11 -8.55
N ALA A 95 4.33 -9.37 -9.23
CA ALA A 95 3.94 -8.48 -10.33
C ALA A 95 3.12 -9.18 -11.43
N ILE A 96 3.44 -10.46 -11.76
CA ILE A 96 2.68 -11.24 -12.75
C ILE A 96 1.31 -11.63 -12.20
N ARG A 97 1.23 -11.97 -10.90
CA ARG A 97 -0.04 -12.32 -10.25
C ARG A 97 -0.94 -11.10 -10.11
N GLU A 98 -0.36 -9.97 -9.71
CA GLU A 98 -1.05 -8.69 -9.54
C GLU A 98 -1.62 -8.17 -10.87
N GLU A 99 -0.85 -8.23 -11.96
CA GLU A 99 -1.34 -7.86 -13.29
C GLU A 99 -2.56 -8.70 -13.71
N LYS A 100 -2.52 -10.03 -13.49
CA LYS A 100 -3.67 -10.92 -13.77
C LYS A 100 -4.87 -10.62 -12.88
N ALA A 101 -4.62 -10.31 -11.62
CA ALA A 101 -5.64 -9.93 -10.65
C ALA A 101 -6.31 -8.59 -11.06
N ALA A 102 -5.52 -7.58 -11.43
CA ALA A 102 -6.00 -6.31 -11.93
C ALA A 102 -6.93 -6.49 -13.14
N GLN A 103 -6.49 -7.27 -14.13
CA GLN A 103 -7.31 -7.57 -15.30
C GLN A 103 -8.63 -8.26 -14.91
N ARG A 104 -8.60 -9.26 -14.04
CA ARG A 104 -9.81 -9.97 -13.61
C ARG A 104 -10.77 -9.09 -12.82
N ILE A 105 -10.26 -8.35 -11.84
CA ILE A 105 -11.09 -7.59 -10.92
C ILE A 105 -11.68 -6.36 -11.62
N PHE A 106 -10.84 -5.59 -12.32
CA PHE A 106 -11.28 -4.32 -12.91
C PHE A 106 -12.17 -4.52 -14.14
N GLN A 107 -12.03 -5.64 -14.90
CA GLN A 107 -12.95 -5.97 -16.01
C GLN A 107 -14.41 -6.20 -15.57
N MET A 108 -14.69 -6.33 -14.27
CA MET A 108 -16.06 -6.41 -13.77
C MET A 108 -16.80 -5.08 -13.93
N LEU A 109 -16.08 -3.97 -14.01
CA LEU A 109 -16.63 -2.63 -14.21
C LEU A 109 -17.03 -2.37 -15.66
N PRO A 110 -17.93 -1.39 -15.91
CA PRO A 110 -18.13 -0.83 -17.24
C PRO A 110 -16.81 -0.37 -17.86
N LYS A 111 -16.65 -0.52 -19.19
CA LYS A 111 -15.36 -0.38 -19.89
C LYS A 111 -14.60 0.91 -19.62
N GLU A 112 -15.29 2.04 -19.51
CA GLU A 112 -14.63 3.32 -19.20
C GLU A 112 -14.15 3.39 -17.74
N GLN A 113 -14.87 2.76 -16.80
CA GLN A 113 -14.46 2.66 -15.40
C GLN A 113 -13.34 1.62 -15.23
N GLU A 114 -13.44 0.47 -15.91
CA GLU A 114 -12.36 -0.51 -15.99
C GLU A 114 -11.04 0.15 -16.40
N LYS A 115 -11.08 0.90 -17.53
CA LYS A 115 -9.90 1.61 -18.02
C LYS A 115 -9.37 2.62 -17.00
N TYR A 116 -10.25 3.43 -16.41
CA TYR A 116 -9.86 4.45 -15.45
C TYR A 116 -9.17 3.85 -14.22
N VAL A 117 -9.78 2.82 -13.61
CA VAL A 117 -9.24 2.17 -12.41
C VAL A 117 -7.94 1.43 -12.72
N TYR A 118 -7.86 0.77 -13.88
CA TYR A 118 -6.64 0.11 -14.32
C TYR A 118 -5.50 1.11 -14.57
N ASP A 119 -5.75 2.23 -15.26
CA ASP A 119 -4.75 3.27 -15.51
C ASP A 119 -4.26 3.88 -14.19
N LEU A 120 -5.15 4.09 -13.22
CA LEU A 120 -4.85 4.64 -11.91
C LEU A 120 -3.97 3.66 -11.08
N TRP A 121 -4.29 2.37 -11.13
CA TRP A 121 -3.46 1.33 -10.50
C TRP A 121 -2.08 1.25 -11.15
N ARG A 122 -2.01 1.28 -12.49
CA ARG A 122 -0.73 1.31 -13.21
C ARG A 122 0.10 2.54 -12.86
N GLU A 123 -0.51 3.70 -12.74
CA GLU A 123 0.18 4.92 -12.33
C GLU A 123 0.79 4.78 -10.92
N PHE A 124 0.05 4.15 -9.99
CA PHE A 124 0.59 3.84 -8.66
C PHE A 124 1.83 2.93 -8.76
N GLU A 125 1.77 1.86 -9.56
CA GLU A 125 2.87 0.91 -9.75
C GLU A 125 4.10 1.53 -10.44
N ASP A 126 3.87 2.37 -11.45
CA ASP A 126 4.95 2.98 -12.25
C ASP A 126 5.74 4.03 -11.46
N ARG A 127 5.13 4.71 -10.48
CA ARG A 127 5.79 5.68 -9.57
C ARG A 127 6.48 6.83 -10.29
N GLU A 128 5.88 7.36 -11.35
CA GLU A 128 6.47 8.42 -12.16
C GLU A 128 5.88 9.79 -11.87
N THR A 129 4.56 9.88 -11.61
CA THR A 129 3.88 11.15 -11.33
C THR A 129 4.11 11.60 -9.87
N PRO A 130 3.99 12.90 -9.56
CA PRO A 130 4.03 13.40 -8.18
C PRO A 130 3.03 12.68 -7.27
N GLU A 131 1.80 12.44 -7.77
CA GLU A 131 0.73 11.76 -7.06
C GLU A 131 1.13 10.32 -6.70
N SER A 132 1.64 9.56 -7.67
CA SER A 132 2.03 8.17 -7.44
C SER A 132 3.25 8.05 -6.53
N LYS A 133 4.22 8.96 -6.62
CA LYS A 133 5.36 9.02 -5.69
C LYS A 133 4.90 9.30 -4.27
N PHE A 134 3.98 10.26 -4.09
CA PHE A 134 3.45 10.58 -2.77
C PHE A 134 2.57 9.47 -2.22
N ALA A 135 1.70 8.84 -3.03
CA ALA A 135 0.90 7.68 -2.63
C ALA A 135 1.81 6.52 -2.15
N ASN A 136 2.83 6.16 -2.94
CA ASN A 136 3.81 5.14 -2.56
C ASN A 136 4.63 5.50 -1.32
N THR A 137 4.88 6.81 -1.09
CA THR A 137 5.49 7.27 0.16
C THR A 137 4.61 6.95 1.35
N LEU A 138 3.30 7.25 1.27
CA LEU A 138 2.36 6.98 2.36
C LEU A 138 2.21 5.48 2.63
N ASP A 139 2.21 4.65 1.59
CA ASP A 139 2.21 3.18 1.69
C ASP A 139 3.42 2.64 2.48
N ARG A 140 4.58 3.30 2.37
CA ARG A 140 5.76 2.95 3.17
C ARG A 140 5.73 3.54 4.58
N VAL A 141 5.24 4.76 4.73
CA VAL A 141 5.21 5.48 6.01
C VAL A 141 4.23 4.85 6.99
N GLN A 142 3.04 4.45 6.55
CA GLN A 142 1.98 3.94 7.41
C GLN A 142 2.42 2.71 8.24
N PRO A 143 2.96 1.63 7.65
CA PRO A 143 3.40 0.47 8.42
C PRO A 143 4.56 0.78 9.38
N ILE A 144 5.44 1.71 9.01
CA ILE A 144 6.57 2.12 9.84
C ILE A 144 6.08 2.87 11.08
N LEU A 145 5.09 3.77 10.93
CA LEU A 145 4.48 4.47 12.06
C LEU A 145 3.78 3.49 13.02
N LEU A 146 3.07 2.49 12.50
CA LEU A 146 2.45 1.45 13.33
C LEU A 146 3.50 0.57 14.02
N ASN A 147 4.59 0.22 13.35
CA ASN A 147 5.71 -0.48 13.97
C ASN A 147 6.38 0.35 15.07
N ASP A 148 6.57 1.65 14.87
CA ASP A 148 7.10 2.54 15.90
C ASP A 148 6.18 2.62 17.12
N ALA A 149 4.88 2.80 16.91
CA ALA A 149 3.87 2.79 17.96
C ALA A 149 3.80 1.46 18.70
N GLY A 150 4.00 0.34 18.02
CA GLY A 150 4.05 -1.02 18.57
C GLY A 150 5.44 -1.44 19.07
N ASP A 151 6.32 -0.50 19.42
CA ASP A 151 7.66 -0.75 19.95
C ASP A 151 8.53 -1.69 19.10
N GLY A 152 8.35 -1.67 17.78
CA GLY A 152 9.14 -2.44 16.83
C GLY A 152 8.88 -3.95 16.81
N LEU A 153 7.71 -4.41 17.28
CA LEU A 153 7.38 -5.84 17.42
C LEU A 153 7.57 -6.61 16.11
N ALA A 154 7.01 -6.13 15.00
CA ALA A 154 7.10 -6.83 13.73
C ALA A 154 8.56 -6.91 13.21
N TRP A 155 9.37 -5.89 13.41
CA TRP A 155 10.80 -5.95 13.05
C TRP A 155 11.56 -7.00 13.86
N ARG A 156 11.23 -7.16 15.16
CA ARG A 156 11.85 -8.21 16.00
C ARG A 156 11.41 -9.61 15.56
N GLU A 157 10.10 -9.80 15.32
CA GLU A 157 9.55 -11.11 14.90
C GLU A 157 10.16 -11.60 13.59
N HIS A 158 10.37 -10.68 12.65
CA HIS A 158 10.94 -10.99 11.33
C HIS A 158 12.46 -10.81 11.26
N GLU A 159 13.12 -10.51 12.38
CA GLU A 159 14.57 -10.35 12.47
C GLU A 159 15.17 -9.37 11.45
N VAL A 160 14.43 -8.31 11.13
CA VAL A 160 14.76 -7.35 10.08
C VAL A 160 16.04 -6.57 10.42
N ASN A 161 16.94 -6.40 9.44
CA ASN A 161 18.16 -5.62 9.59
C ASN A 161 18.04 -4.25 8.88
N ILE A 162 18.98 -3.35 9.21
CA ILE A 162 18.93 -1.95 8.71
C ILE A 162 19.11 -1.88 7.18
N ASP A 163 19.90 -2.75 6.57
CA ASP A 163 20.11 -2.72 5.12
C ASP A 163 18.84 -3.09 4.37
N GLN A 164 18.07 -4.06 4.88
CA GLN A 164 16.75 -4.40 4.35
C GLN A 164 15.79 -3.20 4.47
N VAL A 165 15.73 -2.57 5.66
CA VAL A 165 14.88 -1.40 5.90
C VAL A 165 15.23 -0.27 4.94
N MET A 166 16.51 0.07 4.81
CA MET A 166 16.97 1.13 3.92
C MET A 166 16.71 0.82 2.45
N THR A 167 16.99 -0.40 2.00
CA THR A 167 16.77 -0.83 0.62
C THR A 167 15.30 -0.75 0.23
N MET A 168 14.40 -1.19 1.10
CA MET A 168 12.96 -1.23 0.80
C MET A 168 12.29 0.14 0.89
N ASN A 169 12.83 1.05 1.70
CA ASN A 169 12.15 2.31 2.00
C ASN A 169 12.82 3.56 1.41
N HIS A 170 14.03 3.47 0.81
CA HIS A 170 14.78 4.64 0.34
C HIS A 170 14.03 5.51 -0.69
N ARG A 171 13.10 4.92 -1.46
CA ARG A 171 12.27 5.66 -2.43
C ARG A 171 11.17 6.51 -1.78
N THR A 172 10.93 6.40 -0.46
CA THR A 172 10.03 7.29 0.28
C THR A 172 10.41 8.77 0.08
N LYS A 173 11.70 9.07 -0.05
CA LYS A 173 12.19 10.41 -0.34
C LYS A 173 11.70 10.98 -1.70
N ASP A 174 11.30 10.12 -2.64
CA ASP A 174 10.86 10.56 -3.98
C ASP A 174 9.53 11.33 -3.90
N GLY A 175 8.65 10.98 -2.97
CA GLY A 175 7.39 11.68 -2.74
C GLY A 175 7.40 12.66 -1.56
N SER A 176 8.27 12.43 -0.53
CA SER A 176 8.42 13.36 0.59
C SER A 176 9.77 13.23 1.28
N ASN A 177 10.60 14.25 1.15
CA ASN A 177 11.84 14.36 1.92
C ASN A 177 11.60 14.54 3.42
N VAL A 178 10.54 15.25 3.79
CA VAL A 178 10.19 15.51 5.19
C VAL A 178 9.83 14.20 5.90
N LEU A 179 8.93 13.41 5.31
CA LEU A 179 8.55 12.12 5.86
C LEU A 179 9.74 11.14 5.87
N TRP A 180 10.55 11.12 4.81
CA TRP A 180 11.75 10.29 4.78
C TRP A 180 12.71 10.60 5.93
N ASN A 181 13.00 11.88 6.20
CA ASN A 181 13.87 12.25 7.31
C ASN A 181 13.30 11.81 8.66
N HIS A 182 12.00 11.91 8.85
CA HIS A 182 11.34 11.40 10.06
C HIS A 182 11.47 9.87 10.20
N LEU A 183 11.35 9.12 9.10
CA LEU A 183 11.58 7.67 9.13
C LEU A 183 13.01 7.30 9.52
N LEU A 184 14.02 8.08 9.08
CA LEU A 184 15.42 7.85 9.48
C LEU A 184 15.60 7.98 11.00
N GLU A 185 14.94 8.94 11.64
CA GLU A 185 14.95 9.09 13.10
C GLU A 185 14.31 7.87 13.80
N ILE A 186 13.20 7.36 13.27
CA ILE A 186 12.55 6.13 13.76
C ILE A 186 13.49 4.92 13.62
N PHE A 187 14.13 4.76 12.48
CA PHE A 187 15.06 3.64 12.26
C PHE A 187 16.26 3.70 13.20
N GLU A 188 16.85 4.87 13.41
CA GLU A 188 17.95 5.07 14.36
C GLU A 188 17.51 4.73 15.80
N LYS A 189 16.34 5.19 16.23
CA LYS A 189 15.75 4.85 17.53
C LYS A 189 15.66 3.33 17.69
N HIS A 190 15.09 2.62 16.73
CA HIS A 190 14.85 1.17 16.82
C HIS A 190 16.13 0.34 16.66
N MET A 191 17.13 0.82 15.92
CA MET A 191 18.49 0.22 15.94
C MET A 191 19.13 0.32 17.33
N ASN A 192 19.01 1.49 17.98
CA ASN A 192 19.60 1.69 19.31
C ASN A 192 18.87 0.88 20.39
N GLN A 193 17.60 0.57 20.20
CA GLN A 193 16.81 -0.30 21.06
C GLN A 193 17.02 -1.81 20.76
N GLY A 194 17.66 -2.16 19.64
CA GLY A 194 17.86 -3.55 19.21
C GLY A 194 16.64 -4.18 18.52
N ASN A 195 15.65 -3.39 18.15
CA ASN A 195 14.45 -3.85 17.42
C ASN A 195 14.75 -4.08 15.92
N ILE A 196 15.68 -3.29 15.37
CA ILE A 196 16.24 -3.48 14.02
C ILE A 196 17.69 -3.92 14.21
N LYS A 197 18.08 -5.04 13.58
CA LYS A 197 19.44 -5.56 13.65
C LYS A 197 20.41 -4.62 12.90
N ARG A 198 21.62 -4.47 13.44
CA ARG A 198 22.74 -3.88 12.70
C ARG A 198 23.24 -4.91 11.68
N SER A 199 23.72 -4.44 10.55
CA SER A 199 24.32 -5.30 9.50
C SER A 199 25.60 -5.93 9.98
#